data_8b8a0ad1193f5f0268d267780337e9f7
#
_entry.id   8b8a0ad1193f5f0268d267780337e9f7
#
_cell.length_a   1.000
_cell.length_b   1.000
_cell.length_c   1.000
_cell.angle_alpha   90.00
_cell.angle_beta   90.00
_cell.angle_gamma   90.00
#
_symmetry.space_group_name_H-M   'P 1'
#
loop_
_entity.id
_entity.type
_entity.pdbx_description
1 polymer ?
#
loop_
_entity_poly.entity_id
_entity_poly.type
_entity_poly.pdbx_seq_one_letter_code
_entity_poly.pdbx_strand_id
1 'polypeptide(L)'
;MNIRSPILAMTALATLAGCSDDPSAPEGTVPVRLSVAVATTVPITLDEVSAPLLARSEIFDDGTNQLVIDRAALVLSEIELEGSTSDCDLAGSDDEGSNDDGCEEFDAGPFLLELPLDGNVDQVLEVFVAPGTYSKLEFELDKVDDDDAAEAAFLQANPEFDGVSVRVEGTWNGEPFVFVQEVDAEHELYLDPPLEVADGGETRNLTLRLDISDWFRQGDGMLVDPATALPGEPNEELVEGNIERSFELFEDDDYDGEHDELEGDG
;
A
#
# COMPACT_ATOMS: atom_id res chain seq x y z
N MET A 1 78.56 21.41 -16.12
CA MET A 1 78.19 19.99 -16.33
C MET A 1 77.09 19.71 -15.32
N ASN A 2 75.83 20.00 -15.69
CA ASN A 2 74.67 19.92 -14.78
C ASN A 2 73.82 18.69 -15.15
N ILE A 3 73.88 17.71 -14.26
CA ILE A 3 73.07 16.47 -14.38
C ILE A 3 71.72 16.75 -13.75
N ARG A 4 70.66 16.80 -14.55
CA ARG A 4 69.29 16.84 -14.07
C ARG A 4 68.71 15.44 -13.99
N SER A 5 68.39 14.98 -12.75
CA SER A 5 67.62 13.75 -12.51
C SER A 5 66.13 14.00 -12.75
N PRO A 6 65.39 13.12 -13.43
CA PRO A 6 63.95 13.16 -13.48
C PRO A 6 63.33 12.50 -12.25
N ILE A 7 62.41 13.22 -11.59
CA ILE A 7 61.55 12.70 -10.52
C ILE A 7 60.41 11.96 -11.21
N LEU A 8 60.35 10.67 -10.94
CA LEU A 8 59.22 9.80 -11.37
C LEU A 8 58.08 10.01 -10.38
N ALA A 9 57.00 10.69 -10.82
CA ALA A 9 55.77 10.82 -10.04
C ALA A 9 54.96 9.53 -10.18
N MET A 10 54.82 8.80 -9.11
CA MET A 10 54.01 7.61 -9.01
C MET A 10 52.58 8.02 -8.57
N THR A 11 51.64 8.04 -9.53
CA THR A 11 50.25 8.35 -9.26
C THR A 11 49.59 7.09 -8.69
N ALA A 12 49.30 7.08 -7.40
CA ALA A 12 48.50 6.03 -6.77
C ALA A 12 47.03 6.24 -7.13
N LEU A 13 46.48 5.33 -7.92
CA LEU A 13 45.05 5.24 -8.20
C LEU A 13 44.35 4.60 -7.01
N ALA A 14 43.74 5.41 -6.15
CA ALA A 14 42.88 4.91 -5.09
C ALA A 14 41.53 4.48 -5.71
N THR A 15 41.33 3.19 -5.83
CA THR A 15 40.00 2.62 -6.13
C THR A 15 39.14 2.74 -4.88
N LEU A 16 38.20 3.71 -4.89
CA LEU A 16 37.10 3.74 -3.94
C LEU A 16 36.18 2.58 -4.30
N ALA A 17 36.31 1.46 -3.58
CA ALA A 17 35.26 0.47 -3.49
C ALA A 17 34.12 1.15 -2.71
N GLY A 18 33.11 1.64 -3.42
CA GLY A 18 31.85 2.00 -2.83
C GLY A 18 31.21 0.71 -2.32
N CYS A 19 31.18 0.52 -1.01
CA CYS A 19 30.19 -0.34 -0.40
C CYS A 19 28.84 0.36 -0.63
N SER A 20 28.01 -0.17 -1.50
CA SER A 20 26.58 0.05 -1.45
C SER A 20 26.15 -0.69 -0.19
N ASP A 21 25.82 0.02 0.87
CA ASP A 21 25.04 -0.52 1.98
C ASP A 21 23.59 -0.69 1.46
N ASP A 22 23.37 -1.72 0.63
CA ASP A 22 22.05 -2.33 0.56
C ASP A 22 21.88 -3.04 1.92
N PRO A 23 20.77 -2.82 2.62
CA PRO A 23 20.47 -3.60 3.81
C PRO A 23 20.44 -5.07 3.37
N SER A 24 21.49 -5.81 3.73
CA SER A 24 21.55 -7.24 3.39
C SER A 24 20.36 -7.90 4.08
N ALA A 25 19.56 -8.63 3.30
CA ALA A 25 18.49 -9.46 3.84
C ALA A 25 19.04 -10.30 5.01
N PRO A 26 18.30 -10.47 6.10
CA PRO A 26 18.65 -11.40 7.16
C PRO A 26 18.89 -12.80 6.59
N GLU A 27 19.90 -13.52 7.12
CA GLU A 27 20.21 -14.86 6.61
C GLU A 27 19.00 -15.80 6.77
N GLY A 28 18.59 -16.43 5.68
CA GLY A 28 17.48 -17.40 5.67
C GLY A 28 16.10 -16.76 5.49
N THR A 29 16.00 -15.48 5.16
CA THR A 29 14.74 -14.83 4.82
C THR A 29 14.63 -14.53 3.33
N VAL A 30 13.42 -14.33 2.85
CA VAL A 30 13.08 -14.02 1.46
C VAL A 30 12.27 -12.72 1.45
N PRO A 31 12.56 -11.77 0.55
CA PRO A 31 11.78 -10.54 0.47
C PRO A 31 10.38 -10.82 -0.08
N VAL A 32 9.37 -10.29 0.60
CA VAL A 32 7.99 -10.18 0.13
C VAL A 32 7.68 -8.70 0.02
N ARG A 33 7.13 -8.29 -1.10
CA ARG A 33 6.71 -6.92 -1.35
C ARG A 33 5.22 -6.80 -1.26
N LEU A 34 4.77 -5.75 -0.61
CA LEU A 34 3.37 -5.32 -0.68
C LEU A 34 3.29 -4.13 -1.63
N SER A 35 2.47 -4.27 -2.64
CA SER A 35 2.15 -3.24 -3.61
C SER A 35 0.70 -2.84 -3.50
N VAL A 36 0.34 -1.67 -4.02
CA VAL A 36 -1.04 -1.20 -4.09
C VAL A 36 -1.44 -0.91 -5.52
N ALA A 37 -2.68 -1.25 -5.85
CA ALA A 37 -3.33 -0.91 -7.12
C ALA A 37 -4.75 -0.39 -6.86
N VAL A 38 -5.27 0.40 -7.80
CA VAL A 38 -6.68 0.80 -7.82
C VAL A 38 -7.37 0.12 -9.00
N ALA A 39 -8.49 -0.54 -8.73
CA ALA A 39 -9.32 -1.08 -9.80
C ALA A 39 -9.85 0.07 -10.65
N THR A 40 -9.38 0.17 -11.89
CA THR A 40 -9.80 1.21 -12.82
C THR A 40 -10.98 0.73 -13.65
N THR A 41 -12.05 1.51 -13.71
CA THR A 41 -13.23 1.21 -14.54
C THR A 41 -13.07 1.65 -15.99
N VAL A 42 -12.00 2.35 -16.32
CA VAL A 42 -11.75 2.88 -17.68
C VAL A 42 -10.71 2.01 -18.38
N PRO A 43 -11.07 1.27 -19.46
CA PRO A 43 -10.06 0.60 -20.26
C PRO A 43 -9.13 1.65 -20.87
N ILE A 44 -7.82 1.53 -20.61
CA ILE A 44 -6.80 2.38 -21.22
C ILE A 44 -6.81 2.11 -22.73
N THR A 45 -7.52 2.92 -23.49
CA THR A 45 -7.36 2.92 -24.94
C THR A 45 -6.05 3.64 -25.28
N LEU A 46 -5.10 2.90 -25.86
CA LEU A 46 -3.75 3.34 -26.20
C LEU A 46 -3.67 4.53 -27.22
N ASP A 47 -4.72 5.30 -27.41
CA ASP A 47 -4.78 6.36 -28.42
C ASP A 47 -4.59 7.78 -27.87
N GLU A 48 -4.30 7.96 -26.58
CA GLU A 48 -3.99 9.25 -25.97
C GLU A 48 -2.54 9.38 -25.48
N VAL A 49 -1.58 9.12 -26.36
CA VAL A 49 -0.18 9.49 -26.14
C VAL A 49 -0.01 11.00 -26.39
N SER A 50 -0.44 11.86 -25.49
CA SER A 50 0.00 13.27 -25.42
C SER A 50 -0.56 14.09 -24.25
N ALA A 51 -1.08 13.48 -23.18
CA ALA A 51 -1.30 14.23 -21.95
C ALA A 51 -0.01 14.24 -21.12
N PRO A 52 0.42 15.39 -20.55
CA PRO A 52 1.50 15.37 -19.56
C PRO A 52 1.07 14.49 -18.39
N LEU A 53 2.04 13.82 -17.74
CA LEU A 53 1.90 13.07 -16.49
C LEU A 53 1.37 14.01 -15.37
N LEU A 54 0.15 14.42 -15.48
CA LEU A 54 -0.62 15.01 -14.40
C LEU A 54 -1.28 13.84 -13.70
N ALA A 55 -1.28 13.83 -12.36
CA ALA A 55 -2.03 12.90 -11.56
C ALA A 55 -3.38 12.61 -12.25
N ARG A 56 -3.62 11.33 -12.60
CA ARG A 56 -4.90 10.97 -13.21
C ARG A 56 -5.92 11.02 -12.11
N SER A 57 -7.08 11.56 -12.43
CA SER A 57 -8.23 11.57 -11.56
C SER A 57 -9.17 10.45 -11.98
N GLU A 58 -9.78 9.77 -11.03
CA GLU A 58 -10.88 8.84 -11.31
C GLU A 58 -12.19 9.62 -11.41
N ILE A 59 -13.00 9.31 -12.44
CA ILE A 59 -14.24 10.04 -12.73
C ILE A 59 -15.42 9.07 -12.71
N PHE A 60 -16.38 9.35 -11.85
CA PHE A 60 -17.60 8.58 -11.70
C PHE A 60 -18.80 9.45 -12.07
N ASP A 61 -19.79 8.88 -12.78
CA ASP A 61 -21.00 9.57 -13.23
C ASP A 61 -22.21 8.64 -13.10
N ASP A 62 -23.32 9.15 -12.56
CA ASP A 62 -24.58 8.40 -12.44
C ASP A 62 -25.68 8.91 -13.39
N GLY A 63 -25.32 9.79 -14.33
CA GLY A 63 -26.24 10.47 -15.25
C GLY A 63 -26.91 11.72 -14.66
N THR A 64 -26.70 12.00 -13.37
CA THR A 64 -27.23 13.19 -12.67
C THR A 64 -26.09 13.94 -11.98
N ASN A 65 -25.20 13.21 -11.32
CA ASN A 65 -24.08 13.74 -10.56
C ASN A 65 -22.76 13.21 -11.13
N GLN A 66 -21.71 14.00 -10.96
CA GLN A 66 -20.34 13.62 -11.29
C GLN A 66 -19.46 13.79 -10.06
N LEU A 67 -18.73 12.73 -9.73
CA LEU A 67 -17.68 12.71 -8.73
C LEU A 67 -16.33 12.56 -9.43
N VAL A 68 -15.39 13.41 -9.10
CA VAL A 68 -13.99 13.29 -9.52
C VAL A 68 -13.15 13.10 -8.26
N ILE A 69 -12.33 12.07 -8.22
CA ILE A 69 -11.36 11.83 -7.14
C ILE A 69 -9.98 12.16 -7.70
N ASP A 70 -9.33 13.16 -7.14
CA ASP A 70 -7.99 13.61 -7.52
C ASP A 70 -6.90 13.02 -6.61
N ARG A 71 -7.25 12.66 -5.39
CA ARG A 71 -6.39 12.02 -4.40
C ARG A 71 -7.23 11.16 -3.46
N ALA A 72 -6.75 9.98 -3.14
CA ALA A 72 -7.27 9.14 -2.07
C ALA A 72 -6.09 8.54 -1.29
N ALA A 73 -6.16 8.60 0.02
CA ALA A 73 -5.13 8.08 0.91
C ALA A 73 -5.76 7.49 2.18
N LEU A 74 -5.13 6.44 2.69
CA LEU A 74 -5.53 5.73 3.90
C LEU A 74 -4.33 5.60 4.84
N VAL A 75 -4.59 5.43 6.13
CA VAL A 75 -3.58 5.06 7.11
C VAL A 75 -3.82 3.61 7.50
N LEU A 76 -2.79 2.79 7.32
CA LEU A 76 -2.76 1.40 7.76
C LEU A 76 -1.84 1.27 8.97
N SER A 77 -2.19 0.41 9.89
CA SER A 77 -1.37 -0.01 11.02
C SER A 77 -1.43 -1.53 11.18
N GLU A 78 -0.56 -2.06 12.04
CA GLU A 78 -0.56 -3.49 12.42
C GLU A 78 -0.62 -4.45 11.23
N ILE A 79 0.24 -4.23 10.23
CA ILE A 79 0.28 -5.09 9.03
C ILE A 79 1.00 -6.39 9.37
N GLU A 80 0.30 -7.52 9.27
CA GLU A 80 0.84 -8.85 9.54
C GLU A 80 0.63 -9.82 8.35
N LEU A 81 1.63 -10.66 8.06
CA LEU A 81 1.51 -11.76 7.10
C LEU A 81 1.54 -13.09 7.87
N GLU A 82 0.41 -13.77 7.87
CA GLU A 82 0.19 -14.94 8.72
C GLU A 82 0.45 -16.26 7.98
N GLY A 83 1.27 -17.12 8.61
CA GLY A 83 1.56 -18.46 8.11
C GLY A 83 0.34 -19.40 8.22
N SER A 84 0.15 -20.25 7.21
CA SER A 84 -1.01 -21.17 7.11
C SER A 84 -1.12 -22.22 8.25
N THR A 85 -0.10 -22.34 9.08
CA THR A 85 -0.06 -23.29 10.22
C THR A 85 -0.10 -22.60 11.57
N SER A 86 -0.19 -21.29 11.60
CA SER A 86 -0.14 -20.44 12.79
C SER A 86 -1.53 -19.92 13.11
N ASP A 87 -1.78 -19.77 14.40
CA ASP A 87 -2.98 -19.13 14.94
C ASP A 87 -2.44 -17.95 15.76
N CYS A 88 -2.23 -16.82 15.08
CA CYS A 88 -1.58 -15.65 15.66
C CYS A 88 -2.39 -15.07 16.82
N ASP A 89 -3.72 -15.20 16.77
CA ASP A 89 -4.63 -14.76 17.85
C ASP A 89 -4.39 -15.45 19.19
N LEU A 90 -3.66 -16.61 19.20
CA LEU A 90 -3.39 -17.39 20.41
C LEU A 90 -1.97 -17.16 20.97
N ALA A 91 -1.08 -16.55 20.22
CA ALA A 91 0.23 -16.12 20.68
C ALA A 91 0.06 -14.86 21.52
N GLY A 92 -0.33 -15.03 22.79
CA GLY A 92 -0.48 -13.91 23.70
C GLY A 92 0.84 -13.11 23.78
N SER A 93 0.73 -11.83 23.63
CA SER A 93 1.71 -10.75 23.59
C SER A 93 2.74 -10.66 24.72
N ASP A 94 3.20 -11.75 25.31
CA ASP A 94 4.06 -11.77 26.50
C ASP A 94 5.51 -12.26 26.24
N ASP A 95 5.89 -12.53 25.00
CA ASP A 95 7.26 -13.02 24.69
C ASP A 95 7.94 -12.12 23.64
N GLU A 96 8.60 -11.06 24.14
CA GLU A 96 9.48 -10.23 23.34
C GLU A 96 10.63 -11.09 22.75
N GLY A 97 10.45 -11.58 21.52
CA GLY A 97 11.59 -11.99 20.70
C GLY A 97 11.64 -13.44 20.20
N SER A 98 10.57 -14.09 19.82
CA SER A 98 10.67 -15.33 19.05
C SER A 98 9.83 -15.26 17.77
N ASN A 99 10.47 -15.03 16.63
CA ASN A 99 9.93 -15.24 15.28
C ASN A 99 9.75 -16.73 14.97
N ASP A 100 9.22 -17.52 15.94
CA ASP A 100 9.17 -18.99 15.85
C ASP A 100 7.71 -19.53 15.83
N ASP A 101 6.74 -18.62 15.79
CA ASP A 101 5.29 -18.91 15.80
C ASP A 101 4.66 -18.91 14.40
N GLY A 102 5.39 -18.47 13.39
CA GLY A 102 4.94 -18.43 11.99
C GLY A 102 4.06 -17.24 11.66
N CYS A 103 4.03 -16.23 12.54
CA CYS A 103 3.46 -14.93 12.30
C CYS A 103 4.60 -13.94 12.05
N GLU A 104 4.55 -13.25 10.93
CA GLU A 104 5.53 -12.22 10.59
C GLU A 104 4.82 -10.86 10.74
N GLU A 105 5.06 -10.22 11.87
CA GLU A 105 4.56 -8.88 12.16
C GLU A 105 5.44 -7.85 11.43
N PHE A 106 4.80 -6.98 10.68
CA PHE A 106 5.44 -5.84 10.02
C PHE A 106 5.22 -4.59 10.87
N ASP A 107 5.82 -4.54 12.05
CA ASP A 107 5.74 -3.39 12.93
C ASP A 107 6.41 -2.16 12.28
N ALA A 108 5.68 -1.54 11.39
CA ALA A 108 6.09 -0.31 10.72
C ALA A 108 5.46 0.94 11.36
N GLY A 109 4.60 0.79 12.38
CA GLY A 109 3.76 1.89 12.89
C GLY A 109 2.76 2.39 11.85
N PRO A 110 2.15 3.57 12.03
CA PRO A 110 1.21 4.11 11.06
C PRO A 110 1.87 4.30 9.70
N PHE A 111 1.25 3.74 8.66
CA PHE A 111 1.74 3.76 7.29
C PHE A 111 0.75 4.50 6.38
N LEU A 112 1.22 5.54 5.67
CA LEU A 112 0.38 6.26 4.71
C LEU A 112 0.35 5.51 3.37
N LEU A 113 -0.83 5.02 3.00
CA LEU A 113 -1.12 4.41 1.71
C LEU A 113 -1.74 5.46 0.78
N GLU A 114 -0.95 6.02 -0.13
CA GLU A 114 -1.43 6.85 -1.23
C GLU A 114 -1.90 5.95 -2.37
N LEU A 115 -3.14 6.10 -2.83
CA LEU A 115 -3.68 5.27 -3.90
C LEU A 115 -3.22 5.74 -5.29
N PRO A 116 -2.67 4.84 -6.13
CA PRO A 116 -2.23 5.16 -7.48
C PRO A 116 -3.42 5.29 -8.44
N LEU A 117 -3.96 6.50 -8.59
CA LEU A 117 -5.11 6.76 -9.47
C LEU A 117 -4.75 6.76 -10.96
N ASP A 118 -3.49 6.54 -11.31
CA ASP A 118 -3.00 6.54 -12.69
C ASP A 118 -3.04 5.15 -13.34
N GLY A 119 -3.52 4.13 -12.60
CA GLY A 119 -3.63 2.75 -13.05
C GLY A 119 -2.30 1.99 -13.02
N ASN A 120 -1.30 2.52 -12.30
CA ASN A 120 -0.07 1.80 -12.02
C ASN A 120 -0.22 0.92 -10.77
N VAL A 121 0.74 0.02 -10.59
CA VAL A 121 0.96 -0.71 -9.34
C VAL A 121 2.15 -0.07 -8.65
N ASP A 122 1.94 0.44 -7.43
CA ASP A 122 2.99 1.10 -6.66
C ASP A 122 3.43 0.21 -5.50
N GLN A 123 4.74 -0.11 -5.44
CA GLN A 123 5.31 -0.81 -4.31
C GLN A 123 5.31 0.11 -3.09
N VAL A 124 4.73 -0.36 -2.00
CA VAL A 124 4.55 0.43 -0.76
C VAL A 124 5.39 -0.07 0.40
N LEU A 125 5.65 -1.37 0.49
CA LEU A 125 6.40 -1.99 1.58
C LEU A 125 7.23 -3.16 1.05
N GLU A 126 8.39 -3.43 1.66
CA GLU A 126 9.18 -4.65 1.46
C GLU A 126 9.56 -5.21 2.81
N VAL A 127 9.31 -6.48 3.01
CA VAL A 127 9.56 -7.20 4.24
C VAL A 127 10.34 -8.48 3.97
N PHE A 128 11.04 -8.98 4.97
CA PHE A 128 11.82 -10.19 4.87
C PHE A 128 11.22 -11.26 5.76
N VAL A 129 10.63 -12.28 5.15
CA VAL A 129 9.92 -13.36 5.85
C VAL A 129 10.69 -14.67 5.80
N ALA A 130 10.45 -15.57 6.75
CA ALA A 130 10.98 -16.92 6.73
C ALA A 130 10.38 -17.73 5.56
N PRO A 131 11.10 -18.72 5.00
CA PRO A 131 10.50 -19.66 4.05
C PRO A 131 9.32 -20.40 4.69
N GLY A 132 8.18 -20.41 4.00
CA GLY A 132 6.95 -20.96 4.53
C GLY A 132 5.78 -20.80 3.58
N THR A 133 4.59 -21.13 4.07
CA THR A 133 3.32 -20.92 3.37
C THR A 133 2.50 -19.91 4.15
N TYR A 134 2.14 -18.82 3.53
CA TYR A 134 1.39 -17.72 4.12
C TYR A 134 0.00 -17.67 3.51
N SER A 135 -1.02 -17.53 4.33
CA SER A 135 -2.43 -17.68 3.91
C SER A 135 -3.28 -16.43 4.12
N LYS A 136 -2.79 -15.47 4.91
CA LYS A 136 -3.57 -14.28 5.27
C LYS A 136 -2.65 -13.07 5.42
N LEU A 137 -3.11 -11.92 4.97
CA LEU A 137 -2.61 -10.60 5.34
C LEU A 137 -3.65 -9.96 6.24
N GLU A 138 -3.21 -9.45 7.37
CA GLU A 138 -4.03 -8.70 8.31
C GLU A 138 -3.49 -7.27 8.44
N PHE A 139 -4.38 -6.31 8.57
CA PHE A 139 -4.02 -4.91 8.84
C PHE A 139 -5.21 -4.17 9.44
N GLU A 140 -4.91 -3.09 10.13
CA GLU A 140 -5.92 -2.17 10.64
C GLU A 140 -5.99 -0.88 9.84
N LEU A 141 -7.21 -0.41 9.60
CA LEU A 141 -7.49 0.99 9.30
C LEU A 141 -7.80 1.66 10.62
N ASP A 142 -6.92 2.53 11.10
CA ASP A 142 -7.15 3.26 12.34
C ASP A 142 -6.72 4.72 12.20
N LYS A 143 -7.33 5.59 13.01
CA LYS A 143 -6.92 6.98 13.10
C LYS A 143 -5.55 7.06 13.77
N VAL A 144 -4.81 8.11 13.44
CA VAL A 144 -3.56 8.42 14.11
C VAL A 144 -3.79 9.52 15.13
N ASP A 145 -3.41 9.25 16.37
CA ASP A 145 -3.35 10.21 17.46
C ASP A 145 -1.87 10.51 17.81
N ASP A 146 -1.56 11.32 18.78
CA ASP A 146 -0.19 11.61 19.22
C ASP A 146 0.21 10.81 20.49
N ASP A 147 -0.37 9.62 20.65
CA ASP A 147 -0.26 8.84 21.88
C ASP A 147 1.10 8.19 22.06
N ASP A 148 1.82 7.89 20.94
CA ASP A 148 3.16 7.34 20.98
C ASP A 148 4.15 8.07 20.06
N ALA A 149 5.42 7.60 20.04
CA ALA A 149 6.49 8.29 19.31
C ALA A 149 6.41 8.05 17.78
N ALA A 150 5.87 6.91 17.33
CA ALA A 150 5.74 6.58 15.91
C ALA A 150 4.59 7.39 15.31
N GLU A 151 3.44 7.43 15.98
CA GLU A 151 2.29 8.24 15.61
C GLU A 151 2.61 9.74 15.59
N ALA A 152 3.28 10.25 16.64
CA ALA A 152 3.73 11.63 16.68
C ALA A 152 4.70 11.98 15.53
N ALA A 153 5.57 11.04 15.12
CA ALA A 153 6.45 11.23 13.97
C ALA A 153 5.69 11.20 12.65
N PHE A 154 4.70 10.31 12.52
CA PHE A 154 3.81 10.24 11.37
C PHE A 154 3.03 11.55 11.21
N LEU A 155 2.38 12.04 12.26
CA LEU A 155 1.62 13.29 12.23
C LEU A 155 2.48 14.53 12.01
N GLN A 156 3.75 14.49 12.40
CA GLN A 156 4.69 15.57 12.04
C GLN A 156 4.90 15.66 10.53
N ALA A 157 4.90 14.51 9.83
CA ALA A 157 5.05 14.43 8.38
C ALA A 157 3.72 14.63 7.64
N ASN A 158 2.61 14.17 8.24
CA ASN A 158 1.27 14.11 7.63
C ASN A 158 0.21 14.74 8.55
N PRO A 159 0.28 16.05 8.86
CA PRO A 159 -0.60 16.69 9.84
C PRO A 159 -2.09 16.70 9.46
N GLU A 160 -2.42 16.44 8.21
CA GLU A 160 -3.79 16.32 7.71
C GLU A 160 -4.49 15.01 8.10
N PHE A 161 -3.76 14.06 8.72
CA PHE A 161 -4.28 12.80 9.21
C PHE A 161 -4.46 12.76 10.74
N ASP A 162 -4.37 13.88 11.43
CA ASP A 162 -4.67 13.98 12.87
C ASP A 162 -6.13 13.58 13.15
N GLY A 163 -6.33 12.43 13.81
CA GLY A 163 -7.64 11.83 14.08
C GLY A 163 -8.38 11.31 12.84
N VAL A 164 -7.67 10.96 11.75
CA VAL A 164 -8.24 10.56 10.46
C VAL A 164 -7.51 9.34 9.92
N SER A 165 -8.25 8.33 9.46
CA SER A 165 -7.69 7.16 8.77
C SER A 165 -7.90 7.17 7.25
N VAL A 166 -8.89 7.91 6.75
CA VAL A 166 -9.20 8.01 5.31
C VAL A 166 -9.36 9.47 4.89
N ARG A 167 -8.68 9.84 3.81
CA ARG A 167 -8.77 11.18 3.21
C ARG A 167 -8.95 11.09 1.69
N VAL A 168 -10.00 11.74 1.16
CA VAL A 168 -10.28 11.83 -0.27
C VAL A 168 -10.46 13.29 -0.68
N GLU A 169 -9.81 13.69 -1.76
CA GLU A 169 -9.90 15.03 -2.32
C GLU A 169 -10.35 14.97 -3.77
N GLY A 170 -11.15 15.95 -4.19
CA GLY A 170 -11.63 15.99 -5.56
C GLY A 170 -12.71 17.03 -5.82
N THR A 171 -13.62 16.75 -6.76
CA THR A 171 -14.75 17.63 -7.05
C THR A 171 -16.08 16.85 -7.12
N TRP A 172 -17.12 17.44 -6.57
CA TRP A 172 -18.50 17.00 -6.67
C TRP A 172 -19.28 17.99 -7.52
N ASN A 173 -19.76 17.55 -8.70
CA ASN A 173 -20.44 18.42 -9.68
C ASN A 173 -19.62 19.68 -10.03
N GLY A 174 -18.27 19.56 -10.04
CA GLY A 174 -17.35 20.63 -10.32
C GLY A 174 -16.97 21.54 -9.12
N GLU A 175 -17.56 21.31 -7.95
CA GLU A 175 -17.21 22.03 -6.72
C GLU A 175 -16.20 21.22 -5.89
N PRO A 176 -15.07 21.79 -5.44
CA PRO A 176 -14.06 21.07 -4.67
C PRO A 176 -14.61 20.53 -3.36
N PHE A 177 -14.16 19.32 -2.97
CA PHE A 177 -14.41 18.75 -1.66
C PHE A 177 -13.15 18.13 -1.05
N VAL A 178 -13.18 18.00 0.26
CA VAL A 178 -12.29 17.16 1.05
C VAL A 178 -13.18 16.31 1.94
N PHE A 179 -13.11 15.00 1.76
CA PHE A 179 -13.75 14.02 2.62
C PHE A 179 -12.70 13.47 3.57
N VAL A 180 -13.01 13.39 4.84
CA VAL A 180 -12.19 12.78 5.88
C VAL A 180 -13.07 11.91 6.77
N GLN A 181 -12.56 10.75 7.14
CA GLN A 181 -13.28 9.78 7.97
C GLN A 181 -12.31 9.11 8.94
N GLU A 182 -12.79 8.84 10.15
CA GLU A 182 -12.22 7.91 11.09
C GLU A 182 -12.86 6.54 10.82
N VAL A 183 -12.21 5.70 10.01
CA VAL A 183 -12.57 4.29 9.87
C VAL A 183 -11.71 3.53 10.86
N ASP A 184 -12.34 2.73 11.71
CA ASP A 184 -11.71 1.85 12.68
C ASP A 184 -12.14 0.43 12.31
N ALA A 185 -11.30 -0.28 11.55
CA ALA A 185 -11.63 -1.58 11.00
C ALA A 185 -10.38 -2.45 10.86
N GLU A 186 -10.48 -3.65 11.42
CA GLU A 186 -9.54 -4.75 11.21
C GLU A 186 -9.90 -5.51 9.93
N HIS A 187 -8.91 -5.76 9.08
CA HIS A 187 -9.07 -6.46 7.82
C HIS A 187 -8.24 -7.74 7.78
N GLU A 188 -8.91 -8.86 7.59
CA GLU A 188 -8.30 -10.16 7.29
C GLU A 188 -8.52 -10.50 5.82
N LEU A 189 -7.46 -10.52 5.02
CA LEU A 189 -7.49 -10.84 3.60
C LEU A 189 -6.81 -12.18 3.35
N TYR A 190 -7.57 -13.17 2.87
CA TYR A 190 -7.08 -14.50 2.61
C TYR A 190 -6.49 -14.63 1.21
N LEU A 191 -5.33 -15.29 1.13
CA LEU A 191 -4.67 -15.66 -0.14
C LEU A 191 -5.19 -17.02 -0.61
N ASP A 192 -5.71 -17.09 -1.83
CA ASP A 192 -6.18 -18.33 -2.48
C ASP A 192 -5.66 -18.40 -3.92
N PRO A 193 -4.60 -19.21 -4.17
CA PRO A 193 -3.90 -20.08 -3.24
C PRO A 193 -3.05 -19.31 -2.20
N PRO A 194 -2.64 -19.98 -1.10
CA PRO A 194 -1.66 -19.43 -0.17
C PRO A 194 -0.33 -19.13 -0.84
N LEU A 195 0.33 -18.06 -0.41
CA LEU A 195 1.66 -17.66 -0.88
C LEU A 195 2.72 -18.66 -0.45
N GLU A 196 3.46 -19.22 -1.39
CA GLU A 196 4.57 -20.14 -1.15
C GLU A 196 5.92 -19.38 -1.22
N VAL A 197 6.59 -19.26 -0.08
CA VAL A 197 7.92 -18.65 0.03
C VAL A 197 8.97 -19.74 0.17
N ALA A 198 9.78 -19.97 -0.88
CA ALA A 198 10.80 -21.01 -0.88
C ALA A 198 12.14 -20.51 -0.31
N ASP A 199 12.90 -21.39 0.37
CA ASP A 199 14.24 -21.07 0.85
C ASP A 199 15.17 -20.66 -0.31
N GLY A 200 15.75 -19.47 -0.23
CA GLY A 200 16.56 -18.88 -1.30
C GLY A 200 15.79 -18.60 -2.58
N GLY A 201 14.46 -18.51 -2.50
CA GLY A 201 13.55 -18.20 -3.60
C GLY A 201 13.69 -16.77 -4.12
N GLU A 202 12.95 -16.47 -5.17
CA GLU A 202 12.83 -15.12 -5.73
C GLU A 202 11.92 -14.28 -4.84
N THR A 203 12.04 -12.96 -4.95
CA THR A 203 11.11 -12.01 -4.30
C THR A 203 9.70 -12.29 -4.75
N ARG A 204 8.75 -12.32 -3.81
CA ARG A 204 7.32 -12.45 -4.09
C ARG A 204 6.65 -11.09 -3.98
N ASN A 205 5.61 -10.85 -4.77
CA ASN A 205 4.82 -9.64 -4.67
C ASN A 205 3.36 -9.95 -4.34
N LEU A 206 2.83 -9.24 -3.37
CA LEU A 206 1.42 -9.22 -3.02
C LEU A 206 0.86 -7.86 -3.42
N THR A 207 -0.25 -7.82 -4.14
CA THR A 207 -0.93 -6.58 -4.49
C THR A 207 -2.22 -6.44 -3.73
N LEU A 208 -2.32 -5.36 -2.95
CA LEU A 208 -3.53 -4.90 -2.30
C LEU A 208 -4.27 -4.00 -3.30
N ARG A 209 -5.37 -4.49 -3.86
CA ARG A 209 -6.18 -3.75 -4.82
C ARG A 209 -7.41 -3.16 -4.14
N LEU A 210 -7.70 -1.90 -4.42
CA LEU A 210 -8.87 -1.19 -3.91
C LEU A 210 -9.82 -0.83 -5.04
N ASP A 211 -11.09 -1.22 -4.91
CA ASP A 211 -12.16 -0.74 -5.80
C ASP A 211 -12.81 0.51 -5.20
N ILE A 212 -12.34 1.68 -5.65
CA ILE A 212 -12.86 2.96 -5.18
C ILE A 212 -14.15 3.40 -5.90
N SER A 213 -14.60 2.63 -6.91
CA SER A 213 -15.76 3.00 -7.74
C SER A 213 -17.07 3.02 -6.97
N ASP A 214 -17.14 2.25 -5.89
CA ASP A 214 -18.34 2.13 -5.05
C ASP A 214 -18.26 2.91 -3.73
N TRP A 215 -17.10 3.54 -3.41
CA TRP A 215 -16.95 4.26 -2.14
C TRP A 215 -18.10 5.25 -1.89
N PHE A 216 -18.39 6.10 -2.86
CA PHE A 216 -19.47 7.09 -2.77
C PHE A 216 -20.69 6.67 -3.59
N ARG A 217 -21.15 5.41 -3.46
CA ARG A 217 -22.25 4.89 -4.24
C ARG A 217 -23.26 4.15 -3.38
N GLN A 218 -24.54 4.38 -3.65
CA GLN A 218 -25.65 3.62 -3.06
C GLN A 218 -25.88 2.30 -3.81
N GLY A 219 -26.57 1.35 -3.16
CA GLY A 219 -26.85 0.05 -3.75
C GLY A 219 -27.72 0.07 -5.03
N ASP A 220 -28.33 1.21 -5.36
CA ASP A 220 -29.04 1.43 -6.63
C ASP A 220 -28.17 2.07 -7.73
N GLY A 221 -26.88 2.29 -7.42
CA GLY A 221 -25.89 2.84 -8.33
C GLY A 221 -25.82 4.36 -8.37
N MET A 222 -26.65 5.07 -7.61
CA MET A 222 -26.57 6.53 -7.50
C MET A 222 -25.37 6.98 -6.67
N LEU A 223 -24.74 8.06 -7.11
CA LEU A 223 -23.64 8.68 -6.37
C LEU A 223 -24.13 9.42 -5.12
N VAL A 224 -23.31 9.41 -4.09
CA VAL A 224 -23.51 10.11 -2.82
C VAL A 224 -22.66 11.36 -2.81
N ASP A 225 -23.25 12.49 -2.41
CA ASP A 225 -22.49 13.72 -2.16
C ASP A 225 -21.53 13.49 -0.97
N PRO A 226 -20.18 13.59 -1.15
CA PRO A 226 -19.22 13.39 -0.07
C PRO A 226 -19.48 14.24 1.17
N ALA A 227 -20.07 15.41 1.01
CA ALA A 227 -20.42 16.27 2.15
C ALA A 227 -21.51 15.67 3.05
N THR A 228 -22.30 14.72 2.54
CA THR A 228 -23.35 14.02 3.30
C THR A 228 -22.86 12.72 3.96
N ALA A 229 -21.59 12.38 3.78
CA ALA A 229 -20.94 11.20 4.34
C ALA A 229 -19.82 11.55 5.34
N LEU A 230 -19.68 12.82 5.70
CA LEU A 230 -18.78 13.25 6.79
C LEU A 230 -19.27 12.73 8.15
N PRO A 231 -18.41 12.71 9.20
CA PRO A 231 -18.78 12.27 10.53
C PRO A 231 -20.06 12.93 11.06
N GLY A 232 -21.04 12.10 11.44
CA GLY A 232 -22.37 12.54 11.92
C GLY A 232 -23.40 12.82 10.81
N GLU A 233 -23.04 12.69 9.54
CA GLU A 233 -23.93 12.92 8.39
C GLU A 233 -24.69 11.64 7.98
N PRO A 234 -25.83 11.74 7.24
CA PRO A 234 -26.72 10.60 6.98
C PRO A 234 -26.14 9.44 6.19
N ASN A 235 -25.09 9.65 5.40
CA ASN A 235 -24.46 8.63 4.55
C ASN A 235 -23.09 8.18 5.08
N GLU A 236 -22.71 8.56 6.30
CA GLU A 236 -21.47 8.17 6.95
C GLU A 236 -21.28 6.65 6.93
N GLU A 237 -22.14 5.89 7.61
CA GLU A 237 -22.07 4.42 7.70
C GLU A 237 -22.08 3.71 6.33
N LEU A 238 -22.73 4.32 5.32
CA LEU A 238 -22.76 3.76 3.98
C LEU A 238 -21.39 3.84 3.32
N VAL A 239 -20.75 5.01 3.36
CA VAL A 239 -19.46 5.24 2.71
C VAL A 239 -18.36 4.51 3.47
N GLU A 240 -18.37 4.53 4.81
CA GLU A 240 -17.49 3.73 5.66
C GLU A 240 -17.53 2.25 5.27
N GLY A 241 -18.70 1.63 5.30
CA GLY A 241 -18.85 0.24 4.93
C GLY A 241 -18.57 -0.07 3.44
N ASN A 242 -18.62 0.92 2.53
CA ASN A 242 -18.15 0.74 1.16
C ASN A 242 -16.62 0.73 1.10
N ILE A 243 -15.95 1.59 1.86
CA ILE A 243 -14.49 1.64 1.97
C ILE A 243 -13.98 0.31 2.54
N GLU A 244 -14.53 -0.16 3.67
CA GLU A 244 -14.15 -1.43 4.30
C GLU A 244 -14.25 -2.65 3.34
N ARG A 245 -15.20 -2.66 2.43
CA ARG A 245 -15.41 -3.78 1.48
C ARG A 245 -14.62 -3.66 0.19
N SER A 246 -13.83 -2.62 0.01
CA SER A 246 -13.16 -2.34 -1.25
C SER A 246 -11.83 -3.06 -1.45
N PHE A 247 -11.31 -3.73 -0.43
CA PHE A 247 -10.01 -4.36 -0.43
C PHE A 247 -10.01 -5.77 -1.00
N GLU A 248 -9.03 -6.07 -1.83
CA GLU A 248 -8.74 -7.39 -2.37
C GLU A 248 -7.23 -7.62 -2.35
N LEU A 249 -6.79 -8.84 -2.01
CA LEU A 249 -5.37 -9.21 -1.95
C LEU A 249 -5.11 -10.41 -2.85
N PHE A 250 -4.04 -10.36 -3.63
CA PHE A 250 -3.60 -11.48 -4.48
C PHE A 250 -2.09 -11.43 -4.74
N GLU A 251 -1.56 -12.55 -5.22
CA GLU A 251 -0.20 -12.63 -5.73
C GLU A 251 -0.12 -12.02 -7.13
N ASP A 252 0.88 -11.16 -7.35
CA ASP A 252 1.07 -10.37 -8.57
C ASP A 252 2.58 -10.21 -8.82
N ASP A 253 3.21 -11.30 -9.29
CA ASP A 253 4.66 -11.36 -9.45
C ASP A 253 5.16 -10.55 -10.65
N ASP A 254 4.29 -10.24 -11.63
CA ASP A 254 4.64 -9.44 -12.81
C ASP A 254 4.26 -7.95 -12.70
N TYR A 255 3.62 -7.55 -11.59
CA TYR A 255 3.28 -6.16 -11.25
C TYR A 255 2.32 -5.49 -12.22
N ASP A 256 1.35 -6.21 -12.74
CA ASP A 256 0.35 -5.65 -13.64
C ASP A 256 -0.97 -5.26 -12.94
N GLY A 257 -1.13 -5.61 -11.66
CA GLY A 257 -2.31 -5.32 -10.84
C GLY A 257 -3.47 -6.28 -11.11
N GLU A 258 -3.20 -7.41 -11.76
CA GLU A 258 -4.15 -8.50 -12.00
C GLU A 258 -3.70 -9.77 -11.26
N HIS A 259 -4.60 -10.69 -11.05
CA HIS A 259 -4.31 -11.92 -10.34
C HIS A 259 -3.62 -12.91 -11.27
N ASP A 260 -2.36 -13.29 -10.98
CA ASP A 260 -1.52 -14.17 -11.82
C ASP A 260 -2.20 -15.48 -12.25
N GLU A 261 -3.01 -16.09 -11.39
CA GLU A 261 -3.70 -17.34 -11.72
C GLU A 261 -4.88 -17.19 -12.69
N LEU A 262 -5.42 -15.97 -12.87
CA LEU A 262 -6.48 -15.70 -13.83
C LEU A 262 -5.95 -15.51 -15.25
N GLU A 263 -4.66 -15.31 -15.39
CA GLU A 263 -3.94 -15.28 -16.67
C GLU A 263 -3.67 -16.70 -17.18
N GLY A 264 -4.74 -17.47 -17.41
CA GLY A 264 -4.62 -18.83 -17.92
C GLY A 264 -3.89 -18.89 -19.26
N ASP A 265 -2.98 -19.87 -19.37
CA ASP A 265 -2.26 -20.31 -20.56
C ASP A 265 -3.02 -20.03 -21.86
N GLY A 266 -2.67 -18.94 -22.57
CA GLY A 266 -3.19 -18.54 -23.88
C GLY A 266 -2.42 -19.19 -25.05
#